data_cdd7dc7e03b5955a823a870a27bb18ea
#
_entry.id   cdd7dc7e03b5955a823a870a27bb18ea
#
_cell.length_a   1.000
_cell.length_b   1.000
_cell.length_c   1.000
_cell.angle_alpha   90.00
_cell.angle_beta   90.00
_cell.angle_gamma   90.00
#
_symmetry.space_group_name_H-M   'P 1'
#
loop_
_entity.id
_entity.type
_entity.pdbx_description
1 polymer ?
#
loop_
_entity_poly.entity_id
_entity_poly.type
_entity_poly.pdbx_seq_one_letter_code
_entity_poly.pdbx_strand_id
1 'polypeptide(L)'
;MARYTGPKGRINRRLQTQIYENKGAVKALDKRGKQPPGMHLRFRRPSNYGLALMEKQKIKHYYGLGERQLRRYFDKATAQKGNTGENLLLICEGRLDNVIRRVGFCRTRPQARQGVAHGHFHVNGVKVDKPSFMVRPGDVISLRPRKNLLKMYQALRARH
;
A
#
# COMPACT_ATOMS: atom_id res chain seq x y z
N MET A 1 13.74 -6.50 2.53
CA MET A 1 12.56 -6.38 1.63
C MET A 1 12.53 -4.97 1.02
N ALA A 2 12.67 -4.84 -0.29
CA ALA A 2 12.72 -3.53 -0.95
C ALA A 2 11.34 -2.84 -0.89
N ARG A 3 11.28 -1.67 -0.25
CA ARG A 3 10.13 -0.75 -0.26
C ARG A 3 10.59 0.63 -0.68
N TYR A 4 9.69 1.44 -1.19
CA TYR A 4 10.00 2.83 -1.48
C TYR A 4 10.14 3.63 -0.17
N THR A 5 11.33 4.16 0.08
CA THR A 5 11.66 4.97 1.27
C THR A 5 11.90 6.44 0.96
N GLY A 6 11.87 6.80 -0.32
CA GLY A 6 12.10 8.16 -0.79
C GLY A 6 10.93 9.13 -0.50
N PRO A 7 11.02 10.37 -0.98
CA PRO A 7 10.06 11.45 -0.70
C PRO A 7 8.68 11.16 -1.31
N LYS A 8 7.71 10.89 -0.45
CA LYS A 8 6.34 10.48 -0.81
C LYS A 8 5.56 11.57 -1.55
N GLY A 9 5.71 12.83 -1.15
CA GLY A 9 5.06 13.95 -1.81
C GLY A 9 5.48 14.12 -3.28
N ARG A 10 6.72 13.73 -3.62
CA ARG A 10 7.20 13.71 -5.01
C ARG A 10 6.42 12.71 -5.87
N ILE A 11 6.09 11.54 -5.31
CA ILE A 11 5.30 10.50 -6.01
C ILE A 11 3.87 10.98 -6.21
N ASN A 12 3.20 11.51 -5.17
CA ASN A 12 1.85 12.05 -5.30
C ASN A 12 1.78 13.12 -6.41
N ARG A 13 2.74 14.04 -6.44
CA ARG A 13 2.82 15.08 -7.47
C ARG A 13 3.08 14.50 -8.87
N ARG A 14 4.02 13.54 -9.00
CA ARG A 14 4.33 12.90 -10.27
C ARG A 14 3.15 12.14 -10.87
N LEU A 15 2.37 11.45 -10.02
CA LEU A 15 1.24 10.64 -10.46
C LEU A 15 -0.10 11.40 -10.38
N GLN A 16 -0.07 12.69 -9.99
CA GLN A 16 -1.24 13.57 -9.88
C GLN A 16 -2.38 12.99 -9.05
N THR A 17 -2.06 12.12 -8.10
CA THR A 17 -3.02 11.40 -7.28
C THR A 17 -2.49 11.25 -5.86
N GLN A 18 -3.39 11.36 -4.88
CA GLN A 18 -3.06 11.14 -3.48
C GLN A 18 -2.89 9.64 -3.18
N ILE A 19 -1.69 9.12 -3.40
CA ILE A 19 -1.34 7.72 -3.12
C ILE A 19 -0.91 7.55 -1.67
N TYR A 20 -0.10 8.48 -1.18
CA TYR A 20 0.36 8.50 0.20
C TYR A 20 -0.44 9.49 1.02
N GLU A 21 -1.13 9.01 2.07
CA GLU A 21 -2.07 9.74 2.92
C GLU A 21 -1.37 10.44 4.12
N ASN A 22 -0.04 10.44 4.19
CA ASN A 22 0.66 11.11 5.28
C ASN A 22 0.59 12.64 5.11
N LYS A 23 0.39 13.36 6.23
CA LYS A 23 0.17 14.82 6.26
C LYS A 23 1.14 15.63 5.38
N GLY A 24 2.45 15.28 5.41
CA GLY A 24 3.46 15.96 4.60
C GLY A 24 3.30 15.73 3.08
N ALA A 25 2.86 14.54 2.65
CA ALA A 25 2.65 14.25 1.23
C ALA A 25 1.38 14.91 0.69
N VAL A 26 0.31 14.97 1.51
CA VAL A 26 -0.94 15.67 1.20
C VAL A 26 -0.66 17.17 1.09
N LYS A 27 -0.07 17.79 2.13
CA LYS A 27 0.29 19.21 2.12
C LYS A 27 1.20 19.59 0.94
N ALA A 28 2.10 18.70 0.51
CA ALA A 28 2.95 18.95 -0.65
C ALA A 28 2.18 18.92 -1.98
N LEU A 29 1.12 18.11 -2.05
CA LEU A 29 0.21 18.07 -3.20
C LEU A 29 -0.64 19.33 -3.24
N ASP A 30 -1.23 19.75 -2.11
CA ASP A 30 -2.10 20.92 -1.99
C ASP A 30 -1.33 22.21 -2.29
N LYS A 31 -0.12 22.38 -1.70
CA LYS A 31 0.68 23.61 -1.85
C LYS A 31 1.22 23.81 -3.27
N ARG A 32 1.62 22.77 -3.95
CA ARG A 32 2.26 22.84 -5.27
C ARG A 32 1.39 22.34 -6.42
N GLY A 33 0.18 21.90 -6.11
CA GLY A 33 -0.83 21.50 -7.05
C GLY A 33 -0.35 20.49 -8.10
N LYS A 34 -0.77 20.71 -9.33
CA LYS A 34 -0.47 19.85 -10.48
C LYS A 34 0.93 20.05 -11.07
N GLN A 35 1.84 20.75 -10.39
CA GLN A 35 3.20 20.92 -10.91
C GLN A 35 4.02 19.63 -10.79
N PRO A 36 4.73 19.21 -11.84
CA PRO A 36 5.61 18.05 -11.78
C PRO A 36 6.76 18.27 -10.76
N PRO A 37 7.33 17.22 -10.21
CA PRO A 37 8.55 17.36 -9.43
C PRO A 37 9.74 17.68 -10.36
N GLY A 38 10.56 18.65 -9.96
CA GLY A 38 11.74 19.10 -10.70
C GLY A 38 11.60 20.54 -11.17
N MET A 39 12.42 20.96 -12.15
CA MET A 39 12.49 22.33 -12.64
C MET A 39 11.35 22.70 -13.61
N HIS A 40 10.75 21.73 -14.27
CA HIS A 40 9.67 21.97 -15.22
C HIS A 40 8.36 22.29 -14.49
N LEU A 41 7.71 23.37 -14.88
CA LEU A 41 6.45 23.85 -14.28
C LEU A 41 5.21 23.13 -14.84
N ARG A 42 5.30 22.58 -16.04
CA ARG A 42 4.17 21.98 -16.75
C ARG A 42 4.42 20.50 -17.06
N PHE A 43 3.36 19.69 -16.98
CA PHE A 43 3.39 18.33 -17.51
C PHE A 43 3.34 18.35 -19.03
N ARG A 44 4.21 17.57 -19.69
CA ARG A 44 4.00 17.19 -21.09
C ARG A 44 2.80 16.27 -21.18
N ARG A 45 2.02 16.38 -22.24
CA ARG A 45 0.96 15.42 -22.54
C ARG A 45 1.58 14.03 -22.67
N PRO A 46 1.21 13.05 -21.81
CA PRO A 46 1.79 11.74 -21.89
C PRO A 46 1.30 10.99 -23.13
N SER A 47 2.15 10.15 -23.70
CA SER A 47 1.76 9.16 -24.73
C SER A 47 0.86 8.08 -24.11
N ASN A 48 0.21 7.26 -24.94
CA ASN A 48 -0.59 6.13 -24.47
C ASN A 48 0.22 5.17 -23.59
N TYR A 49 1.47 4.89 -23.97
CA TYR A 49 2.39 4.14 -23.13
C TYR A 49 2.66 4.84 -21.80
N GLY A 50 2.87 6.16 -21.81
CA GLY A 50 3.08 6.95 -20.60
C GLY A 50 1.90 6.89 -19.64
N LEU A 51 0.67 6.92 -20.14
CA LEU A 51 -0.56 6.78 -19.36
C LEU A 51 -0.62 5.39 -18.72
N ALA A 52 -0.43 4.32 -19.48
CA ALA A 52 -0.43 2.96 -18.96
C ALA A 52 0.66 2.76 -17.89
N LEU A 53 1.85 3.33 -18.11
CA LEU A 53 2.93 3.30 -17.11
C LEU A 53 2.56 4.04 -15.84
N MET A 54 1.90 5.20 -15.94
CA MET A 54 1.42 5.95 -14.77
C MET A 54 0.41 5.13 -13.94
N GLU A 55 -0.56 4.48 -14.57
CA GLU A 55 -1.54 3.62 -13.88
C GLU A 55 -0.84 2.43 -13.17
N LYS A 56 0.09 1.76 -13.85
CA LYS A 56 0.91 0.72 -13.21
C LYS A 56 1.67 1.25 -12.00
N GLN A 57 2.27 2.43 -12.08
CA GLN A 57 3.00 3.04 -10.98
C GLN A 57 2.07 3.45 -9.81
N LYS A 58 0.83 3.87 -10.08
CA LYS A 58 -0.18 4.13 -9.04
C LYS A 58 -0.43 2.88 -8.21
N ILE A 59 -0.75 1.75 -8.85
CA ILE A 59 -0.95 0.46 -8.17
C ILE A 59 0.29 0.07 -7.35
N LYS A 60 1.46 0.11 -7.96
CA LYS A 60 2.73 -0.21 -7.30
C LYS A 60 2.96 0.58 -6.02
N HIS A 61 2.82 1.90 -6.07
CA HIS A 61 3.07 2.76 -4.93
C HIS A 61 1.94 2.69 -3.88
N TYR A 62 0.71 2.51 -4.32
CA TYR A 62 -0.45 2.38 -3.42
C TYR A 62 -0.33 1.17 -2.51
N TYR A 63 0.06 0.00 -3.04
CA TYR A 63 0.27 -1.22 -2.27
C TYR A 63 1.70 -1.37 -1.72
N GLY A 64 2.59 -0.41 -2.02
CA GLY A 64 3.98 -0.45 -1.55
C GLY A 64 4.79 -1.64 -2.09
N LEU A 65 4.52 -2.03 -3.33
CA LEU A 65 5.16 -3.17 -3.99
C LEU A 65 6.49 -2.78 -4.67
N GLY A 66 7.41 -3.74 -4.73
CA GLY A 66 8.56 -3.66 -5.64
C GLY A 66 8.17 -4.08 -7.06
N GLU A 67 8.95 -3.67 -8.07
CA GLU A 67 8.65 -3.97 -9.48
C GLU A 67 8.58 -5.48 -9.75
N ARG A 68 9.58 -6.24 -9.26
CA ARG A 68 9.59 -7.71 -9.40
C ARG A 68 8.37 -8.38 -8.75
N GLN A 69 7.90 -7.84 -7.63
CA GLN A 69 6.74 -8.39 -6.93
C GLN A 69 5.44 -8.09 -7.68
N LEU A 70 5.30 -6.87 -8.21
CA LEU A 70 4.14 -6.50 -9.02
C LEU A 70 4.07 -7.37 -10.29
N ARG A 71 5.20 -7.60 -10.96
CA ARG A 71 5.27 -8.48 -12.13
C ARG A 71 4.81 -9.90 -11.79
N ARG A 72 5.32 -10.50 -10.70
CA ARG A 72 4.88 -11.83 -10.25
C ARG A 72 3.37 -11.89 -9.93
N TYR A 73 2.80 -10.80 -9.42
CA TYR A 73 1.36 -10.75 -9.16
C TYR A 73 0.56 -10.62 -10.45
N PHE A 74 1.08 -9.89 -11.42
CA PHE A 74 0.48 -9.80 -12.75
C PHE A 74 0.49 -11.16 -13.45
N ASP A 75 1.62 -11.88 -13.45
CA ASP A 75 1.74 -13.22 -14.02
C ASP A 75 0.73 -14.19 -13.37
N LYS A 76 0.57 -14.12 -12.03
CA LYS A 76 -0.44 -14.92 -11.32
C LYS A 76 -1.88 -14.51 -11.67
N ALA A 77 -2.15 -13.23 -11.84
CA ALA A 77 -3.47 -12.74 -12.20
C ALA A 77 -3.86 -13.14 -13.62
N THR A 78 -2.90 -13.17 -14.54
CA THR A 78 -3.10 -13.62 -15.94
C THR A 78 -3.40 -15.10 -16.02
N ALA A 79 -2.79 -15.92 -15.15
CA ALA A 79 -3.05 -17.36 -15.08
C ALA A 79 -4.43 -17.72 -14.49
N GLN A 80 -5.12 -16.79 -13.85
CA GLN A 80 -6.45 -16.99 -13.29
C GLN A 80 -7.53 -16.67 -14.32
N LYS A 81 -8.64 -17.42 -14.30
CA LYS A 81 -9.79 -17.15 -15.14
C LYS A 81 -10.45 -15.80 -14.75
N GLY A 82 -10.96 -15.07 -15.73
CA GLY A 82 -11.66 -13.79 -15.54
C GLY A 82 -10.82 -12.58 -15.93
N ASN A 83 -11.19 -11.42 -15.40
CA ASN A 83 -10.52 -10.15 -15.71
C ASN A 83 -9.17 -10.07 -14.97
N THR A 84 -8.09 -10.01 -15.72
CA THR A 84 -6.71 -9.92 -15.17
C THR A 84 -6.54 -8.70 -14.24
N GLY A 85 -7.16 -7.57 -14.55
CA GLY A 85 -7.08 -6.37 -13.71
C GLY A 85 -7.74 -6.57 -12.34
N GLU A 86 -8.93 -7.15 -12.30
CA GLU A 86 -9.64 -7.49 -11.07
C GLU A 86 -8.87 -8.52 -10.25
N ASN A 87 -8.40 -9.59 -10.90
CA ASN A 87 -7.59 -10.62 -10.26
C ASN A 87 -6.31 -10.02 -9.63
N LEU A 88 -5.64 -9.10 -10.33
CA LEU A 88 -4.47 -8.39 -9.79
C LEU A 88 -4.82 -7.56 -8.54
N LEU A 89 -5.94 -6.85 -8.57
CA LEU A 89 -6.39 -6.06 -7.42
C LEU A 89 -6.78 -6.98 -6.25
N LEU A 90 -7.47 -8.09 -6.49
CA LEU A 90 -7.80 -9.08 -5.45
C LEU A 90 -6.55 -9.65 -4.79
N ILE A 91 -5.52 -10.00 -5.57
CA ILE A 91 -4.23 -10.45 -5.04
C ILE A 91 -3.57 -9.35 -4.18
N CYS A 92 -3.64 -8.11 -4.60
CA CYS A 92 -3.06 -6.99 -3.85
C CYS A 92 -3.85 -6.68 -2.56
N GLU A 93 -5.18 -6.74 -2.61
CA GLU A 93 -6.05 -6.50 -1.45
C GLU A 93 -5.97 -7.64 -0.42
N GLY A 94 -5.84 -8.89 -0.84
CA GLY A 94 -5.74 -10.06 0.06
C GLY A 94 -4.42 -10.13 0.86
N ARG A 95 -3.49 -9.21 0.69
CA ARG A 95 -2.24 -9.16 1.46
C ARG A 95 -2.49 -8.74 2.91
N LEU A 96 -1.82 -9.39 3.85
CA LEU A 96 -1.99 -9.11 5.28
C LEU A 96 -1.70 -7.65 5.64
N ASP A 97 -0.65 -7.04 5.08
CA ASP A 97 -0.33 -5.62 5.32
C ASP A 97 -1.44 -4.68 4.87
N ASN A 98 -2.14 -5.01 3.79
CA ASN A 98 -3.25 -4.23 3.30
C ASN A 98 -4.54 -4.50 4.08
N VAL A 99 -4.87 -5.76 4.38
CA VAL A 99 -6.05 -6.13 5.19
C VAL A 99 -6.01 -5.43 6.55
N ILE A 100 -4.86 -5.44 7.25
CA ILE A 100 -4.67 -4.73 8.53
C ILE A 100 -4.96 -3.23 8.41
N ARG A 101 -4.56 -2.60 7.28
CA ARG A 101 -4.87 -1.19 7.02
C ARG A 101 -6.37 -0.99 6.75
N ARG A 102 -7.01 -1.89 6.00
CA ARG A 102 -8.45 -1.82 5.67
C ARG A 102 -9.34 -1.99 6.90
N VAL A 103 -8.97 -2.91 7.79
CA VAL A 103 -9.68 -3.14 9.06
C VAL A 103 -9.51 -1.98 10.06
N GLY A 104 -8.57 -1.05 9.81
CA GLY A 104 -8.39 0.14 10.63
C GLY A 104 -7.40 -0.02 11.80
N PHE A 105 -6.66 -1.12 11.91
CA PHE A 105 -5.61 -1.23 12.91
C PHE A 105 -4.48 -0.21 12.73
N CYS A 106 -4.23 0.20 11.49
CA CYS A 106 -3.16 1.15 11.16
C CYS A 106 -3.67 2.26 10.24
N ARG A 107 -3.16 3.48 10.44
CA ARG A 107 -3.53 4.65 9.61
C ARG A 107 -2.97 4.57 8.19
N THR A 108 -1.82 3.93 8.01
CA THR A 108 -1.13 3.87 6.71
C THR A 108 -0.61 2.46 6.42
N ARG A 109 -0.56 2.08 5.13
CA ARG A 109 0.02 0.80 4.69
C ARG A 109 1.47 0.58 5.12
N PRO A 110 2.39 1.57 5.06
CA PRO A 110 3.73 1.41 5.60
C PRO A 110 3.77 1.10 7.09
N GLN A 111 2.85 1.66 7.89
CA GLN A 111 2.71 1.35 9.31
C GLN A 111 2.23 -0.09 9.51
N ALA A 112 1.19 -0.51 8.80
CA ALA A 112 0.68 -1.88 8.84
C ALA A 112 1.79 -2.88 8.48
N ARG A 113 2.50 -2.64 7.39
CA ARG A 113 3.63 -3.46 6.96
C ARG A 113 4.71 -3.59 8.02
N GLN A 114 5.06 -2.48 8.69
CA GLN A 114 6.04 -2.49 9.77
C GLN A 114 5.54 -3.29 10.98
N GLY A 115 4.26 -3.12 11.36
CA GLY A 115 3.63 -3.88 12.44
C GLY A 115 3.63 -5.39 12.16
N VAL A 116 3.32 -5.80 10.94
CA VAL A 116 3.41 -7.22 10.54
C VAL A 116 4.86 -7.71 10.63
N ALA A 117 5.82 -7.00 10.04
CA ALA A 117 7.22 -7.40 10.05
C ALA A 117 7.80 -7.53 11.47
N HIS A 118 7.26 -6.78 12.44
CA HIS A 118 7.61 -6.89 13.86
C HIS A 118 6.82 -7.99 14.60
N GLY A 119 5.95 -8.73 13.89
CA GLY A 119 5.16 -9.82 14.47
C GLY A 119 4.14 -9.36 15.51
N HIS A 120 3.49 -8.21 15.25
CA HIS A 120 2.43 -7.69 16.11
C HIS A 120 1.10 -8.42 15.90
N PHE A 121 0.96 -9.19 14.82
CA PHE A 121 -0.30 -9.83 14.42
C PHE A 121 -0.17 -11.34 14.36
N HIS A 122 -1.25 -12.01 14.70
CA HIS A 122 -1.43 -13.45 14.54
C HIS A 122 -2.55 -13.68 13.51
N VAL A 123 -2.43 -14.74 12.73
CA VAL A 123 -3.49 -15.25 11.87
C VAL A 123 -3.82 -16.66 12.34
N ASN A 124 -5.06 -16.94 12.66
CA ASN A 124 -5.53 -18.21 13.22
C ASN A 124 -4.70 -18.66 14.44
N GLY A 125 -4.34 -17.71 15.31
CA GLY A 125 -3.54 -17.97 16.52
C GLY A 125 -2.02 -18.07 16.29
N VAL A 126 -1.56 -18.17 15.04
CA VAL A 126 -0.14 -18.31 14.70
C VAL A 126 0.47 -16.94 14.35
N LYS A 127 1.66 -16.66 14.88
CA LYS A 127 2.42 -15.44 14.57
C LYS A 127 2.79 -15.39 13.09
N VAL A 128 2.46 -14.29 12.41
CA VAL A 128 2.84 -14.02 11.02
C VAL A 128 3.66 -12.74 10.95
N ASP A 129 4.87 -12.84 10.41
CA ASP A 129 5.81 -11.71 10.22
C ASP A 129 6.03 -11.34 8.74
N LYS A 130 5.33 -12.02 7.83
CA LYS A 130 5.40 -11.79 6.38
C LYS A 130 4.27 -10.87 5.90
N PRO A 131 4.55 -9.59 5.55
CA PRO A 131 3.51 -8.67 5.07
C PRO A 131 2.80 -9.11 3.79
N SER A 132 3.44 -9.97 3.01
CA SER A 132 2.88 -10.55 1.77
C SER A 132 2.07 -11.82 2.01
N PHE A 133 1.81 -12.21 3.25
CA PHE A 133 0.93 -13.34 3.56
C PHE A 133 -0.45 -13.08 2.96
N MET A 134 -1.00 -14.07 2.29
CA MET A 134 -2.33 -13.98 1.65
C MET A 134 -3.39 -14.43 2.64
N VAL A 135 -4.24 -13.50 3.03
CA VAL A 135 -5.39 -13.76 3.91
C VAL A 135 -6.54 -14.32 3.08
N ARG A 136 -7.22 -15.32 3.60
CA ARG A 136 -8.39 -15.94 2.99
C ARG A 136 -9.65 -15.57 3.75
N PRO A 137 -10.83 -15.58 3.10
CA PRO A 137 -12.09 -15.49 3.81
C PRO A 137 -12.18 -16.55 4.91
N GLY A 138 -12.59 -16.14 6.12
CA GLY A 138 -12.63 -17.02 7.30
C GLY A 138 -11.38 -16.96 8.19
N ASP A 139 -10.26 -16.38 7.74
CA ASP A 139 -9.08 -16.23 8.60
C ASP A 139 -9.34 -15.20 9.71
N VAL A 140 -8.99 -15.57 10.95
CA VAL A 140 -9.10 -14.72 12.13
C VAL A 140 -7.78 -13.99 12.37
N ILE A 141 -7.81 -12.66 12.30
CA ILE A 141 -6.64 -11.81 12.56
C ILE A 141 -6.75 -11.23 13.98
N SER A 142 -5.73 -11.48 14.81
CA SER A 142 -5.66 -10.98 16.17
C SER A 142 -4.34 -10.25 16.45
N LEU A 143 -4.36 -9.36 17.44
CA LEU A 143 -3.15 -8.73 17.95
C LEU A 143 -2.42 -9.67 18.91
N ARG A 144 -1.09 -9.62 18.87
CA ARG A 144 -0.26 -10.32 19.85
C ARG A 144 -0.60 -9.80 21.26
N PRO A 145 -0.82 -10.70 22.26
CA PRO A 145 -1.24 -10.34 23.62
C PRO A 145 -0.07 -9.71 24.40
N ARG A 146 0.24 -8.45 24.12
CA ARG A 146 1.20 -7.61 24.85
C ARG A 146 0.51 -6.31 25.25
N LYS A 147 0.50 -5.95 26.53
CA LYS A 147 -0.18 -4.77 27.08
C LYS A 147 0.15 -3.47 26.29
N ASN A 148 1.42 -3.25 25.97
CA ASN A 148 1.86 -2.06 25.23
C ASN A 148 1.34 -2.03 23.80
N LEU A 149 1.27 -3.18 23.12
CA LEU A 149 0.72 -3.26 21.74
C LEU A 149 -0.78 -3.02 21.76
N LEU A 150 -1.51 -3.61 22.68
CA LEU A 150 -2.96 -3.41 22.81
C LEU A 150 -3.28 -1.93 23.04
N LYS A 151 -2.61 -1.26 24.00
CA LYS A 151 -2.78 0.18 24.23
C LYS A 151 -2.49 1.02 23.00
N MET A 152 -1.38 0.72 22.29
CA MET A 152 -0.99 1.45 21.09
C MET A 152 -2.02 1.32 19.96
N TYR A 153 -2.50 0.11 19.69
CA TYR A 153 -3.47 -0.10 18.61
C TYR A 153 -4.88 0.36 18.97
N GLN A 154 -5.29 0.30 20.24
CA GLN A 154 -6.53 0.91 20.73
C GLN A 154 -6.52 2.43 20.55
N ALA A 155 -5.41 3.10 20.92
CA ALA A 155 -5.25 4.54 20.72
C ALA A 155 -5.24 4.94 19.23
N LEU A 156 -4.76 4.08 18.34
CA LEU A 156 -4.81 4.31 16.89
C LEU A 156 -6.23 4.15 16.36
N ARG A 157 -7.00 3.18 16.84
CA ARG A 157 -8.39 2.93 16.44
C ARG A 157 -9.34 4.02 16.91
N ALA A 158 -9.16 4.52 18.14
CA ALA A 158 -9.99 5.59 18.69
C ALA A 158 -9.84 6.95 17.96
N ARG A 159 -8.81 7.10 17.12
CA ARG A 159 -8.55 8.31 16.32
C ARG A 159 -9.03 8.21 14.87
N HIS A 160 -9.76 7.18 14.54
CA HIS A 160 -10.43 6.93 13.26
C HIS A 160 -11.91 7.19 13.37
#